data_8b986c922b58857b656fd7953b897ef5
#
_entry.id   8b986c922b58857b656fd7953b897ef5
#
_cell.length_a   1.000
_cell.length_b   1.000
_cell.length_c   1.000
_cell.angle_alpha   90.00
_cell.angle_beta   90.00
_cell.angle_gamma   90.00
#
_symmetry.space_group_name_H-M   'P 1'
#
loop_
_entity.id
_entity.type
_entity.pdbx_description
1 polymer ?
#
loop_
_entity_poly.entity_id
_entity_poly.type
_entity_poly.pdbx_seq_one_letter_code
_entity_poly.pdbx_strand_id
1 'polypeptide(L)'
;NIGKIISVVKLQNVKDENNEVGTKLAMHVAASSPLSIDKSDLKKEILDKELEIIKAELLNSGKKAEMIEKISKGKLNKFISDNTLLNQVWIMDPKMKVSDILKDVKVLEFVRYKVGEGV
;
A
#
# COMPACT_ATOMS: atom_id res chain seq x y z
N ASN A 1 22.68 -4.40 -13.11
CA ASN A 1 22.99 -4.71 -11.72
C ASN A 1 21.75 -5.01 -10.92
N ILE A 2 21.88 -6.01 -10.10
CA ILE A 2 20.78 -6.46 -9.27
C ILE A 2 20.74 -5.61 -8.00
N GLY A 3 19.69 -4.80 -7.88
CA GLY A 3 19.46 -4.04 -6.66
C GLY A 3 18.96 -4.95 -5.56
N LYS A 4 19.32 -4.64 -4.33
CA LYS A 4 18.78 -5.28 -3.15
C LYS A 4 17.67 -4.39 -2.60
N ILE A 5 16.60 -5.00 -2.10
CA ILE A 5 15.53 -4.28 -1.42
C ILE A 5 15.70 -4.52 0.08
N ILE A 6 15.76 -3.43 0.82
CA ILE A 6 15.84 -3.44 2.28
C ILE A 6 14.56 -2.83 2.82
N SER A 7 13.90 -3.53 3.71
CA SER A 7 12.72 -2.99 4.38
C SER A 7 12.84 -3.16 5.89
N VAL A 8 12.36 -2.16 6.62
CA VAL A 8 12.37 -2.14 8.08
C VAL A 8 10.96 -1.74 8.53
N VAL A 9 10.44 -2.45 9.52
CA VAL A 9 9.12 -2.20 10.08
C VAL A 9 9.28 -1.97 11.57
N LYS A 10 8.66 -0.90 12.06
CA LYS A 10 8.61 -0.62 13.50
C LYS A 10 7.24 -0.98 14.02
N LEU A 11 7.20 -1.91 14.97
CA LEU A 11 5.96 -2.47 15.49
C LEU A 11 5.81 -2.20 16.98
N GLN A 12 4.58 -2.20 17.45
CA GLN A 12 4.22 -2.10 18.86
C GLN A 12 3.36 -3.29 19.25
N ASN A 13 3.48 -3.73 20.50
CA ASN A 13 2.72 -4.86 21.05
C ASN A 13 3.08 -6.22 20.46
N VAL A 14 4.32 -6.38 19.99
CA VAL A 14 4.81 -7.66 19.51
C VAL A 14 5.09 -8.58 20.70
N LYS A 15 4.49 -9.76 20.67
CA LYS A 15 4.70 -10.82 21.67
C LYS A 15 5.56 -11.93 21.08
N ASP A 16 6.12 -12.78 21.92
CA ASP A 16 6.95 -13.90 21.47
C ASP A 16 6.23 -14.80 20.46
N GLU A 17 4.95 -15.03 20.67
CA GLU A 17 4.11 -15.86 19.81
C GLU A 17 3.89 -15.28 18.41
N ASN A 18 4.06 -13.97 18.23
CA ASN A 18 3.91 -13.31 16.93
C ASN A 18 5.19 -12.63 16.46
N ASN A 19 6.33 -13.12 16.92
CA ASN A 19 7.64 -12.60 16.54
C ASN A 19 7.92 -12.71 15.04
N GLU A 20 7.41 -13.75 14.40
CA GLU A 20 7.55 -13.96 12.95
C GLU A 20 6.79 -12.93 12.12
N VAL A 21 5.77 -12.29 12.68
CA VAL A 21 4.96 -11.29 11.99
C VAL A 21 5.83 -10.13 11.50
N GLY A 22 6.76 -9.67 12.33
CA GLY A 22 7.66 -8.59 11.96
C GLY A 22 8.49 -8.91 10.72
N THR A 23 9.09 -10.11 10.69
CA THR A 23 9.89 -10.55 9.55
C THR A 23 9.05 -10.69 8.28
N LYS A 24 7.89 -11.32 8.40
CA LYS A 24 6.98 -11.51 7.27
C LYS A 24 6.42 -10.18 6.77
N LEU A 25 6.13 -9.25 7.67
CA LEU A 25 5.64 -7.93 7.32
C LEU A 25 6.72 -7.13 6.57
N ALA A 26 7.97 -7.22 7.00
CA ALA A 26 9.08 -6.58 6.29
C ALA A 26 9.21 -7.14 4.87
N MET A 27 9.03 -8.44 4.69
CA MET A 27 9.03 -9.08 3.37
C MET A 27 7.87 -8.57 2.52
N HIS A 28 6.70 -8.42 3.12
CA HIS A 28 5.52 -7.86 2.45
C HIS A 28 5.79 -6.44 1.97
N VAL A 29 6.35 -5.58 2.82
CA VAL A 29 6.70 -4.21 2.46
C VAL A 29 7.67 -4.18 1.28
N ALA A 30 8.67 -5.05 1.29
CA ALA A 30 9.64 -5.15 0.20
C ALA A 30 8.98 -5.54 -1.12
N ALA A 31 8.05 -6.49 -1.08
CA ALA A 31 7.38 -7.01 -2.27
C ALA A 31 6.29 -6.08 -2.80
N SER A 32 5.52 -5.46 -1.93
CA SER A 32 4.30 -4.72 -2.29
C SER A 32 4.47 -3.21 -2.37
N SER A 33 5.57 -2.68 -1.88
CA SER A 33 5.87 -1.23 -1.95
C SER A 33 4.72 -0.32 -1.51
N PRO A 34 4.18 -0.47 -0.30
CA PRO A 34 3.10 0.42 0.12
C PRO A 34 3.58 1.87 0.24
N LEU A 35 2.70 2.81 -0.05
CA LEU A 35 3.00 4.24 0.03
C LEU A 35 2.81 4.79 1.44
N SER A 36 1.91 4.19 2.21
CA SER A 36 1.65 4.60 3.59
C SER A 36 1.14 3.41 4.40
N ILE A 37 1.01 3.60 5.72
CA ILE A 37 0.50 2.56 6.62
C ILE A 37 -1.00 2.37 6.40
N ASP A 38 -1.76 3.47 6.38
CA ASP A 38 -3.20 3.42 6.20
C ASP A 38 -3.64 4.61 5.34
N LYS A 39 -4.91 4.62 4.95
CA LYS A 39 -5.51 5.67 4.15
C LYS A 39 -5.29 7.06 4.75
N SER A 40 -5.41 7.19 6.07
CA SER A 40 -5.24 8.46 6.78
C SER A 40 -3.83 9.04 6.68
N ASP A 41 -2.84 8.19 6.43
CA ASP A 41 -1.43 8.59 6.32
C ASP A 41 -1.03 8.93 4.88
N LEU A 42 -1.91 8.67 3.93
CA LEU A 42 -1.63 8.93 2.51
C LEU A 42 -1.75 10.42 2.24
N LYS A 43 -0.73 10.99 1.62
CA LYS A 43 -0.71 12.43 1.34
C LYS A 43 -1.79 12.82 0.35
N LYS A 44 -2.45 13.94 0.62
CA LYS A 44 -3.51 14.46 -0.24
C LYS A 44 -3.02 14.71 -1.67
N GLU A 45 -1.81 15.19 -1.83
CA GLU A 45 -1.20 15.46 -3.14
C GLU A 45 -1.12 14.21 -4.01
N ILE A 46 -0.83 13.06 -3.39
CA ILE A 46 -0.77 11.77 -4.09
C ILE A 46 -2.17 11.38 -4.55
N LEU A 47 -3.17 11.54 -3.69
CA LEU A 47 -4.57 11.23 -4.02
C LEU A 47 -5.09 12.13 -5.13
N ASP A 48 -4.84 13.42 -5.05
CA ASP A 48 -5.29 14.39 -6.02
C ASP A 48 -4.66 14.12 -7.40
N LYS A 49 -3.38 13.82 -7.43
CA LYS A 49 -2.66 13.50 -8.66
C LYS A 49 -3.20 12.21 -9.30
N GLU A 50 -3.43 11.18 -8.50
CA GLU A 50 -3.97 9.92 -9.00
C GLU A 50 -5.38 10.11 -9.54
N LEU A 51 -6.21 10.86 -8.84
CA LEU A 51 -7.57 11.16 -9.30
C LEU A 51 -7.55 11.90 -10.64
N GLU A 52 -6.63 12.85 -10.81
CA GLU A 52 -6.46 13.58 -12.06
C GLU A 52 -6.10 12.65 -13.21
N ILE A 53 -5.17 11.72 -12.97
CA ILE A 53 -4.76 10.72 -13.96
C ILE A 53 -5.94 9.81 -14.34
N ILE A 54 -6.69 9.34 -13.36
CA ILE A 54 -7.85 8.48 -13.59
C ILE A 54 -8.89 9.21 -14.44
N LYS A 55 -9.20 10.44 -14.10
CA LYS A 55 -10.19 11.24 -14.84
C LYS A 55 -9.75 11.49 -16.28
N ALA A 56 -8.47 11.79 -16.48
CA ALA A 56 -7.92 12.00 -17.82
C ALA A 56 -8.02 10.74 -18.68
N GLU A 57 -7.71 9.58 -18.12
CA GLU A 57 -7.82 8.30 -18.82
C GLU A 57 -9.26 8.01 -19.23
N LEU A 58 -10.22 8.27 -18.34
CA LEU A 58 -11.62 8.03 -18.60
C LEU A 58 -12.17 8.98 -19.67
N LEU A 59 -11.75 10.23 -19.67
CA LEU A 59 -12.10 11.20 -20.70
C LEU A 59 -11.58 10.74 -22.07
N ASN A 60 -10.33 10.30 -22.12
CA ASN A 60 -9.72 9.82 -23.37
C ASN A 60 -10.40 8.56 -23.90
N SER A 61 -10.99 7.75 -23.03
CA SER A 61 -11.73 6.55 -23.44
C SER A 61 -13.18 6.83 -23.86
N GLY A 62 -13.59 8.10 -23.86
CA GLY A 62 -14.91 8.51 -24.31
C GLY A 62 -16.05 8.29 -23.34
N LYS A 63 -15.75 8.13 -22.06
CA LYS A 63 -16.77 7.95 -21.03
C LYS A 63 -17.53 9.25 -20.75
N LYS A 64 -18.81 9.11 -20.45
CA LYS A 64 -19.65 10.25 -20.09
C LYS A 64 -19.28 10.82 -18.72
N ALA A 65 -19.47 12.12 -18.53
CA ALA A 65 -19.10 12.81 -17.28
C ALA A 65 -19.70 12.15 -16.04
N GLU A 66 -20.95 11.73 -16.09
CA GLU A 66 -21.62 11.07 -14.97
C GLU A 66 -20.96 9.77 -14.59
N MET A 67 -20.56 8.99 -15.61
CA MET A 67 -19.87 7.72 -15.41
C MET A 67 -18.44 7.93 -14.90
N ILE A 68 -17.78 9.00 -15.37
CA ILE A 68 -16.42 9.33 -14.95
C ILE A 68 -16.35 9.52 -13.44
N GLU A 69 -17.28 10.24 -12.83
CA GLU A 69 -17.30 10.45 -11.39
C GLU A 69 -17.43 9.13 -10.63
N LYS A 70 -18.39 8.30 -11.03
CA LYS A 70 -18.62 7.00 -10.40
C LYS A 70 -17.42 6.07 -10.50
N ILE A 71 -16.89 5.95 -11.70
CA ILE A 71 -15.75 5.06 -11.99
C ILE A 71 -14.50 5.58 -11.28
N SER A 72 -14.30 6.91 -11.25
CA SER A 72 -13.15 7.52 -10.59
C SER A 72 -13.11 7.21 -9.11
N LYS A 73 -14.24 7.27 -8.42
CA LYS A 73 -14.32 6.92 -7.00
C LYS A 73 -13.91 5.48 -6.75
N GLY A 74 -14.42 4.54 -7.55
CA GLY A 74 -14.08 3.14 -7.43
C GLY A 74 -12.59 2.87 -7.69
N LYS A 75 -12.05 3.48 -8.72
CA LYS A 75 -10.63 3.34 -9.06
C LYS A 75 -9.72 3.96 -8.01
N LEU A 76 -10.11 5.11 -7.46
CA LEU A 76 -9.34 5.75 -6.41
C LEU A 76 -9.35 4.91 -5.14
N ASN A 77 -10.48 4.34 -4.76
CA ASN A 77 -10.57 3.45 -3.62
C ASN A 77 -9.69 2.22 -3.79
N LYS A 78 -9.65 1.67 -4.99
CA LYS A 78 -8.76 0.55 -5.30
C LYS A 78 -7.29 0.96 -5.19
N PHE A 79 -6.94 2.12 -5.70
CA PHE A 79 -5.58 2.66 -5.58
C PHE A 79 -5.18 2.78 -4.10
N ILE A 80 -6.05 3.32 -3.27
CA ILE A 80 -5.81 3.46 -1.84
C ILE A 80 -5.60 2.08 -1.20
N SER A 81 -6.44 1.11 -1.49
CA SER A 81 -6.32 -0.25 -0.94
C SER A 81 -5.04 -0.93 -1.41
N ASP A 82 -4.66 -0.75 -2.67
CA ASP A 82 -3.49 -1.39 -3.23
C ASP A 82 -2.17 -0.78 -2.76
N ASN A 83 -2.21 0.44 -2.22
CA ASN A 83 -1.02 1.21 -1.86
C ASN A 83 -0.90 1.56 -0.39
N THR A 84 -1.83 1.15 0.44
CA THR A 84 -1.75 1.32 1.90
C THR A 84 -1.52 -0.03 2.55
N LEU A 85 -0.50 -0.11 3.42
CA LEU A 85 -0.03 -1.36 3.98
C LEU A 85 -1.15 -2.19 4.63
N LEU A 86 -1.94 -1.59 5.49
CA LEU A 86 -3.00 -2.31 6.22
C LEU A 86 -4.10 -2.86 5.33
N ASN A 87 -4.32 -2.25 4.18
CA ASN A 87 -5.39 -2.63 3.26
C ASN A 87 -4.93 -3.53 2.11
N GLN A 88 -3.62 -3.73 1.99
CA GLN A 88 -3.06 -4.62 0.97
C GLN A 88 -3.37 -6.08 1.27
N VAL A 89 -3.49 -6.87 0.21
CA VAL A 89 -3.62 -8.31 0.32
C VAL A 89 -2.30 -8.89 0.85
N TRP A 90 -2.41 -9.77 1.86
CA TRP A 90 -1.23 -10.39 2.48
C TRP A 90 -0.50 -11.29 1.49
N ILE A 91 0.80 -11.09 1.31
CA ILE A 91 1.58 -11.86 0.32
C ILE A 91 1.68 -13.34 0.66
N MET A 92 1.54 -13.70 1.94
CA MET A 92 1.62 -15.10 2.38
C MET A 92 0.29 -15.83 2.20
N ASP A 93 -0.83 -15.08 2.17
CA ASP A 93 -2.16 -15.63 1.97
C ASP A 93 -3.08 -14.58 1.34
N PRO A 94 -3.36 -14.68 0.03
CA PRO A 94 -4.18 -13.68 -0.67
C PRO A 94 -5.63 -13.59 -0.19
N LYS A 95 -6.08 -14.49 0.64
CA LYS A 95 -7.42 -14.44 1.24
C LYS A 95 -7.51 -13.48 2.42
N MET A 96 -6.35 -13.04 2.93
CA MET A 96 -6.26 -12.16 4.09
C MET A 96 -5.66 -10.82 3.71
N LYS A 97 -6.01 -9.79 4.45
CA LYS A 97 -5.38 -8.48 4.37
C LYS A 97 -4.33 -8.36 5.47
N VAL A 98 -3.38 -7.44 5.29
CA VAL A 98 -2.34 -7.19 6.30
C VAL A 98 -2.96 -6.88 7.66
N SER A 99 -4.03 -6.08 7.69
CA SER A 99 -4.72 -5.75 8.94
C SER A 99 -5.28 -6.97 9.66
N ASP A 100 -5.67 -8.00 8.91
CA ASP A 100 -6.23 -9.22 9.50
C ASP A 100 -5.17 -10.05 10.25
N ILE A 101 -3.93 -10.02 9.80
CA ILE A 101 -2.86 -10.81 10.40
C ILE A 101 -2.17 -10.11 11.57
N LEU A 102 -2.35 -8.80 11.70
CA LEU A 102 -1.69 -8.02 12.74
C LEU A 102 -2.33 -8.19 14.11
N LYS A 103 -3.63 -8.41 14.16
CA LYS A 103 -4.39 -8.52 15.43
C LYS A 103 -4.11 -7.33 16.36
N ASP A 104 -3.41 -7.56 17.47
CA ASP A 104 -3.07 -6.51 18.44
C ASP A 104 -1.76 -5.78 18.11
N VAL A 105 -1.02 -6.24 17.13
CA VAL A 105 0.23 -5.61 16.71
C VAL A 105 -0.05 -4.35 15.93
N LYS A 106 0.60 -3.26 16.29
CA LYS A 106 0.43 -1.98 15.63
C LYS A 106 1.67 -1.62 14.83
N VAL A 107 1.50 -1.21 13.57
CA VAL A 107 2.58 -0.70 12.74
C VAL A 107 2.76 0.78 13.04
N LEU A 108 3.91 1.17 13.53
CA LEU A 108 4.23 2.57 13.84
C LEU A 108 4.89 3.26 12.66
N GLU A 109 5.75 2.54 11.96
CA GLU A 109 6.54 3.09 10.86
C GLU A 109 7.09 1.96 10.00
N PHE A 110 7.29 2.23 8.71
CA PHE A 110 8.06 1.34 7.86
C PHE A 110 8.94 2.15 6.92
N VAL A 111 10.03 1.55 6.49
CA VAL A 111 10.96 2.14 5.53
C VAL A 111 11.33 1.06 4.51
N ARG A 112 11.38 1.45 3.25
CA ARG A 112 11.76 0.57 2.15
C ARG A 112 12.80 1.27 1.28
N TYR A 113 13.94 0.64 1.13
CA TYR A 113 15.00 1.11 0.26
C TYR A 113 15.32 0.07 -0.80
N LYS A 114 15.45 0.51 -2.03
CA LYS A 114 15.97 -0.32 -3.10
C LYS A 114 17.39 0.13 -3.39
N VAL A 115 18.36 -0.74 -3.06
CA VAL A 115 19.78 -0.45 -3.27
C VAL A 115 20.09 -0.43 -4.76
N GLY A 116 20.78 0.60 -5.22
CA GLY A 116 21.09 0.79 -6.64
C GLY A 116 20.12 1.71 -7.35
N GLU A 117 19.02 2.09 -6.72
CA GLU A 117 18.05 3.02 -7.27
C GLU A 117 18.65 4.43 -7.29
N GLY A 118 18.57 5.12 -8.41
CA GLY A 118 19.11 6.47 -8.55
C GLY A 118 20.60 6.54 -8.82
N VAL A 119 21.24 5.42 -9.04
CA VAL A 119 22.67 5.37 -9.37
C VAL A 119 22.89 5.43 -10.87
#